data_e3397995aae27d6d55dee91f51ad01a3
#
_entry.id   e3397995aae27d6d55dee91f51ad01a3
#
_cell.length_a   1.000
_cell.length_b   1.000
_cell.length_c   1.000
_cell.angle_alpha   90.00
_cell.angle_beta   90.00
_cell.angle_gamma   90.00
#
_symmetry.space_group_name_H-M   'P 1'
#
loop_
_entity.id
_entity.type
_entity.pdbx_description
1 polymer ?
#
loop_
_entity_poly.entity_id
_entity_poly.type
_entity_poly.pdbx_seq_one_letter_code
_entity_poly.pdbx_strand_id
1 'polypeptide(L)'
;MKHNFSILLVMCILMVIGVALIPRLDISNGPRPKQGKTLTIVFWWQNTSAKVVEQNITSRIEAAVSTVKGVKKVSSLSLFGSGRISVEMKPNANVSMAKFEIASILRQLRRKLPENMSY
;
A
#
# COMPACT_ATOMS: atom_id res chain seq x y z
N MET A 1 0.97 21.95 -57.64
CA MET A 1 -0.16 22.11 -56.71
C MET A 1 -0.75 20.80 -56.22
N LYS A 2 -0.75 19.74 -57.01
CA LYS A 2 -1.29 18.43 -56.57
C LYS A 2 -0.47 17.76 -55.47
N HIS A 3 0.82 17.97 -55.40
CA HIS A 3 1.69 17.39 -54.39
C HIS A 3 1.47 17.99 -52.99
N ASN A 4 1.20 19.27 -52.91
CA ASN A 4 0.98 19.95 -51.62
C ASN A 4 -0.34 19.52 -50.95
N PHE A 5 -1.37 19.27 -51.78
CA PHE A 5 -2.65 18.76 -51.28
C PHE A 5 -2.51 17.33 -50.76
N SER A 6 -1.74 16.49 -51.46
CA SER A 6 -1.48 15.11 -51.07
C SER A 6 -0.69 15.04 -49.74
N ILE A 7 0.30 15.90 -49.53
CA ILE A 7 1.09 16.00 -48.34
C ILE A 7 0.21 16.43 -47.15
N LEU A 8 -0.64 17.44 -47.35
CA LEU A 8 -1.56 17.94 -46.35
C LEU A 8 -2.56 16.87 -45.94
N LEU A 9 -3.08 16.10 -46.88
CA LEU A 9 -4.00 15.00 -46.62
C LEU A 9 -3.34 13.90 -45.79
N VAL A 10 -2.10 13.51 -46.10
CA VAL A 10 -1.33 12.54 -45.34
C VAL A 10 -1.06 13.02 -43.93
N MET A 11 -0.73 14.29 -43.75
CA MET A 11 -0.52 14.88 -42.42
C MET A 11 -1.79 14.85 -41.57
N CYS A 12 -2.95 15.16 -42.18
CA CYS A 12 -4.23 15.08 -41.48
C CYS A 12 -4.57 13.64 -41.07
N ILE A 13 -4.34 12.67 -41.92
CA ILE A 13 -4.56 11.25 -41.61
C ILE A 13 -3.67 10.79 -40.46
N LEU A 14 -2.39 11.14 -40.47
CA LEU A 14 -1.45 10.83 -39.40
C LEU A 14 -1.88 11.47 -38.07
N MET A 15 -2.37 12.70 -38.12
CA MET A 15 -2.86 13.40 -36.91
C MET A 15 -4.08 12.70 -36.33
N VAL A 16 -5.04 12.30 -37.17
CA VAL A 16 -6.24 11.58 -36.75
C VAL A 16 -5.88 10.21 -36.12
N ILE A 17 -4.96 9.48 -36.75
CA ILE A 17 -4.49 8.20 -36.22
C ILE A 17 -3.78 8.40 -34.88
N GLY A 18 -2.96 9.42 -34.75
CA GLY A 18 -2.29 9.76 -33.50
C GLY A 18 -3.27 10.04 -32.37
N VAL A 19 -4.28 10.85 -32.61
CA VAL A 19 -5.32 11.18 -31.63
C VAL A 19 -6.18 9.95 -31.28
N ALA A 20 -6.51 9.11 -32.26
CA ALA A 20 -7.30 7.90 -32.06
C ALA A 20 -6.58 6.83 -31.21
N LEU A 21 -5.23 6.83 -31.22
CA LEU A 21 -4.42 5.91 -30.44
C LEU A 21 -4.24 6.35 -28.96
N ILE A 22 -4.45 7.62 -28.66
CA ILE A 22 -4.31 8.15 -27.30
C ILE A 22 -5.17 7.39 -26.27
N PRO A 23 -6.46 7.10 -26.50
CA PRO A 23 -7.27 6.35 -25.53
C PRO A 23 -6.84 4.90 -25.36
N ARG A 24 -6.07 4.34 -26.29
CA ARG A 24 -5.57 2.96 -26.21
C ARG A 24 -4.20 2.87 -25.54
N LEU A 25 -3.52 3.99 -25.40
CA LEU A 25 -2.38 4.08 -24.52
C LEU A 25 -2.93 4.12 -23.09
N ASP A 26 -3.06 2.93 -22.52
CA ASP A 26 -3.25 2.79 -21.10
C ASP A 26 -1.99 3.36 -20.42
N ILE A 27 -2.01 4.67 -20.21
CA ILE A 27 -0.98 5.34 -19.43
C ILE A 27 -1.27 4.93 -17.97
N SER A 28 -1.08 3.64 -17.70
CA SER A 28 -0.92 3.19 -16.33
C SER A 28 0.42 3.77 -15.86
N ASN A 29 0.35 4.85 -15.14
CA ASN A 29 1.49 5.43 -14.46
C ASN A 29 2.06 4.41 -13.46
N GLY A 30 2.90 3.52 -13.96
CA GLY A 30 3.50 2.42 -13.22
C GLY A 30 2.61 1.18 -13.11
N PRO A 31 3.21 0.03 -12.79
CA PRO A 31 2.44 -1.16 -12.48
C PRO A 31 1.51 -0.83 -11.32
N ARG A 32 0.23 -0.70 -11.60
CA ARG A 32 -0.75 -0.79 -10.53
C ARG A 32 -0.58 -2.18 -9.94
N PRO A 33 -0.03 -2.32 -8.73
CA PRO A 33 -0.12 -3.60 -8.08
C PRO A 33 -1.60 -3.92 -8.07
N LYS A 34 -1.96 -5.11 -8.53
CA LYS A 34 -3.32 -5.64 -8.36
C LYS A 34 -3.71 -5.24 -6.96
N GLN A 35 -4.70 -4.37 -6.82
CA GLN A 35 -4.98 -3.69 -5.55
C GLN A 35 -5.40 -4.73 -4.52
N GLY A 36 -4.38 -5.37 -3.93
CA GLY A 36 -4.55 -5.99 -2.64
C GLY A 36 -4.93 -4.87 -1.68
N LYS A 37 -5.98 -5.07 -0.93
CA LYS A 37 -6.37 -4.11 0.10
C LYS A 37 -5.25 -4.05 1.12
N THR A 38 -4.79 -2.86 1.45
CA THR A 38 -3.72 -2.65 2.42
C THR A 38 -4.32 -2.08 3.70
N LEU A 39 -4.02 -2.72 4.82
CA LEU A 39 -4.34 -2.22 6.15
C LEU A 39 -3.11 -1.56 6.74
N THR A 40 -3.27 -0.41 7.33
CA THR A 40 -2.18 0.33 7.96
C THR A 40 -2.44 0.46 9.45
N ILE A 41 -1.46 0.06 10.24
CA ILE A 41 -1.47 0.20 11.70
C ILE A 41 -0.44 1.28 12.04
N VAL A 42 -0.87 2.31 12.74
CA VAL A 42 -0.01 3.39 13.24
C VAL A 42 -0.05 3.38 14.76
N PHE A 43 1.11 3.50 15.38
CA PHE A 43 1.22 3.56 16.84
C PHE A 43 2.22 4.62 17.27
N TRP A 44 2.05 5.14 18.47
CA TRP A 44 2.90 6.17 19.06
C TRP A 44 3.41 5.72 20.41
N TRP A 45 4.70 5.93 20.62
CA TRP A 45 5.35 5.71 21.90
C TRP A 45 6.32 6.87 22.18
N GLN A 46 5.84 7.84 22.91
CA GLN A 46 6.59 9.07 23.15
C GLN A 46 7.96 8.83 23.77
N ASN A 47 8.93 9.66 23.36
CA ASN A 47 10.31 9.66 23.87
C ASN A 47 11.06 8.34 23.71
N THR A 48 10.74 7.55 22.68
CA THR A 48 11.40 6.28 22.44
C THR A 48 12.12 6.29 21.09
N SER A 49 13.36 5.78 21.06
CA SER A 49 14.15 5.68 19.84
C SER A 49 13.53 4.68 18.86
N ALA A 50 13.75 4.90 17.55
CA ALA A 50 13.26 4.00 16.51
C ALA A 50 13.71 2.54 16.72
N LYS A 51 14.94 2.32 17.17
CA LYS A 51 15.47 0.97 17.45
C LYS A 51 14.71 0.27 18.57
N VAL A 52 14.40 0.96 19.65
CA VAL A 52 13.64 0.41 20.78
C VAL A 52 12.19 0.13 20.38
N VAL A 53 11.57 1.03 19.61
CA VAL A 53 10.23 0.83 19.04
C VAL A 53 10.22 -0.42 18.18
N GLU A 54 11.18 -0.59 17.29
CA GLU A 54 11.29 -1.76 16.43
C GLU A 54 11.43 -3.06 17.22
N GLN A 55 12.34 -3.12 18.19
CA GLN A 55 12.62 -4.33 18.94
C GLN A 55 11.48 -4.75 19.87
N ASN A 56 10.81 -3.82 20.51
CA ASN A 56 9.82 -4.11 21.53
C ASN A 56 8.38 -4.16 21.03
N ILE A 57 8.06 -3.38 20.01
CA ILE A 57 6.69 -3.22 19.52
C ILE A 57 6.54 -3.74 18.09
N THR A 58 7.27 -3.15 17.17
CA THR A 58 7.13 -3.44 15.73
C THR A 58 7.32 -4.91 15.43
N SER A 59 8.38 -5.53 15.95
CA SER A 59 8.67 -6.95 15.72
C SER A 59 7.58 -7.87 16.27
N ARG A 60 7.01 -7.53 17.41
CA ARG A 60 5.93 -8.32 18.03
C ARG A 60 4.63 -8.21 17.25
N ILE A 61 4.26 -7.01 16.85
CA ILE A 61 3.06 -6.79 16.04
C ILE A 61 3.22 -7.42 14.67
N GLU A 62 4.36 -7.24 14.03
CA GLU A 62 4.67 -7.83 12.72
C GLU A 62 4.59 -9.36 12.76
N ALA A 63 5.19 -10.00 13.74
CA ALA A 63 5.14 -11.44 13.92
C ALA A 63 3.71 -11.94 14.16
N ALA A 64 2.94 -11.27 14.99
CA ALA A 64 1.56 -11.63 15.29
C ALA A 64 0.63 -11.42 14.08
N VAL A 65 0.77 -10.31 13.37
CA VAL A 65 -0.04 -9.99 12.19
C VAL A 65 0.27 -10.91 11.02
N SER A 66 1.50 -11.34 10.86
CA SER A 66 1.90 -12.26 9.79
C SER A 66 1.21 -13.64 9.88
N THR A 67 0.69 -14.00 11.05
CA THR A 67 -0.07 -15.24 11.25
C THR A 67 -1.54 -15.13 10.84
N VAL A 68 -2.03 -13.93 10.57
CA VAL A 68 -3.43 -13.70 10.18
C VAL A 68 -3.68 -14.29 8.78
N LYS A 69 -4.79 -15.00 8.66
CA LYS A 69 -5.18 -15.61 7.38
C LYS A 69 -5.50 -14.54 6.33
N GLY A 70 -4.94 -14.70 5.14
CA GLY A 70 -5.15 -13.79 4.01
C GLY A 70 -4.11 -12.67 3.90
N VAL A 71 -3.13 -12.60 4.81
CA VAL A 71 -2.01 -11.67 4.72
C VAL A 71 -1.02 -12.15 3.65
N LYS A 72 -0.71 -11.28 2.69
CA LYS A 72 0.27 -11.53 1.64
C LYS A 72 1.66 -11.07 2.05
N LYS A 73 1.76 -9.85 2.57
CA LYS A 73 3.01 -9.22 2.95
C LYS A 73 2.80 -8.25 4.11
N VAL A 74 3.77 -8.20 5.00
CA VAL A 74 3.82 -7.22 6.09
C VAL A 74 5.07 -6.37 5.90
N SER A 75 4.93 -5.07 5.95
CA SER A 75 6.03 -4.11 5.91
C SER A 75 5.93 -3.18 7.10
N SER A 76 7.05 -2.85 7.70
CA SER A 76 7.08 -1.98 8.87
C SER A 76 8.08 -0.84 8.70
N LEU A 77 7.77 0.28 9.33
CA LEU A 77 8.64 1.44 9.44
C LEU A 77 8.61 1.93 10.89
N SER A 78 9.77 1.93 11.53
CA SER A 78 9.92 2.44 12.89
C SER A 78 10.62 3.79 12.86
N LEU A 79 10.03 4.76 13.56
CA LEU A 79 10.53 6.12 13.69
C LEU A 79 10.69 6.47 15.15
N PHE A 80 11.31 7.61 15.42
CA PHE A 80 11.39 8.12 16.79
C PHE A 80 9.98 8.39 17.33
N GLY A 81 9.62 7.72 18.40
CA GLY A 81 8.33 7.89 19.06
C GLY A 81 7.12 7.39 18.28
N SER A 82 7.30 6.70 17.15
CA SER A 82 6.18 6.18 16.37
C SER A 82 6.56 5.01 15.48
N GLY A 83 5.58 4.30 14.99
CA GLY A 83 5.78 3.24 14.01
C GLY A 83 4.56 3.07 13.13
N ARG A 84 4.79 2.52 11.95
CA ARG A 84 3.75 2.19 10.98
C ARG A 84 3.97 0.78 10.47
N ILE A 85 2.91 -0.01 10.47
CA ILE A 85 2.90 -1.35 9.90
C ILE A 85 1.87 -1.39 8.79
N SER A 86 2.31 -1.74 7.59
CA SER A 86 1.44 -1.89 6.42
C SER A 86 1.27 -3.38 6.13
N VAL A 87 0.03 -3.83 6.16
CA VAL A 87 -0.35 -5.22 5.92
C VAL A 87 -1.02 -5.31 4.56
N GLU A 88 -0.35 -5.92 3.60
CA GLU A 88 -0.90 -6.18 2.28
C GLU A 88 -1.68 -7.49 2.31
N MET A 89 -2.95 -7.42 1.94
CA MET A 89 -3.84 -8.56 1.91
C MET A 89 -3.87 -9.20 0.53
N LYS A 90 -4.17 -10.51 0.46
CA LYS A 90 -4.43 -11.18 -0.80
C LYS A 90 -5.70 -10.64 -1.47
N PRO A 91 -5.79 -10.61 -2.83
CA PRO A 91 -6.94 -10.05 -3.54
C PRO A 91 -8.28 -10.71 -3.18
N ASN A 92 -8.26 -11.99 -2.82
CA ASN A 92 -9.45 -12.79 -2.45
C ASN A 92 -9.68 -12.86 -0.93
N ALA A 93 -8.90 -12.13 -0.13
CA ALA A 93 -9.03 -12.16 1.33
C ALA A 93 -10.25 -11.36 1.80
N ASN A 94 -10.88 -11.84 2.88
CA ASN A 94 -11.92 -11.09 3.57
C ASN A 94 -11.28 -10.05 4.49
N VAL A 95 -11.25 -8.81 4.04
CA VAL A 95 -10.62 -7.70 4.77
C VAL A 95 -11.32 -7.41 6.08
N SER A 96 -12.63 -7.53 6.14
CA SER A 96 -13.39 -7.29 7.38
C SER A 96 -13.02 -8.28 8.48
N MET A 97 -12.89 -9.56 8.14
CA MET A 97 -12.41 -10.57 9.10
C MET A 97 -10.96 -10.34 9.51
N ALA A 98 -10.09 -10.05 8.55
CA ALA A 98 -8.68 -9.76 8.82
C ALA A 98 -8.52 -8.54 9.73
N LYS A 99 -9.27 -7.48 9.49
CA LYS A 99 -9.30 -6.29 10.34
C LYS A 99 -9.73 -6.62 11.77
N PHE A 100 -10.74 -7.45 11.92
CA PHE A 100 -11.22 -7.90 13.24
C PHE A 100 -10.17 -8.74 13.96
N GLU A 101 -9.53 -9.68 13.28
CA GLU A 101 -8.46 -10.51 13.85
C GLU A 101 -7.26 -9.66 14.27
N ILE A 102 -6.83 -8.72 13.45
CA ILE A 102 -5.74 -7.80 13.76
C ILE A 102 -6.09 -6.95 14.99
N ALA A 103 -7.30 -6.41 15.05
CA ALA A 103 -7.76 -5.64 16.20
C ALA A 103 -7.77 -6.48 17.49
N SER A 104 -8.16 -7.74 17.41
CA SER A 104 -8.11 -8.68 18.53
C SER A 104 -6.69 -8.95 19.01
N ILE A 105 -5.78 -9.20 18.08
CA ILE A 105 -4.34 -9.39 18.35
C ILE A 105 -3.74 -8.17 19.03
N LEU A 106 -4.03 -6.97 18.53
CA LEU A 106 -3.56 -5.73 19.11
C LEU A 106 -4.06 -5.51 20.54
N ARG A 107 -5.32 -5.86 20.83
CA ARG A 107 -5.86 -5.80 22.19
C ARG A 107 -5.16 -6.77 23.15
N GLN A 108 -4.83 -7.97 22.67
CA GLN A 108 -4.08 -8.95 23.48
C GLN A 108 -2.65 -8.48 23.73
N LEU A 109 -1.99 -7.92 22.71
CA LEU A 109 -0.63 -7.40 22.83
C LEU A 109 -0.58 -6.15 23.73
N ARG A 110 -1.61 -5.32 23.73
CA ARG A 110 -1.67 -4.12 24.57
C ARG A 110 -1.46 -4.42 26.05
N ARG A 111 -1.94 -5.55 26.53
CA ARG A 111 -1.73 -5.98 27.92
C ARG A 111 -0.26 -6.26 28.25
N LYS A 112 0.55 -6.53 27.22
CA LYS A 112 1.98 -6.84 27.33
C LYS A 112 2.88 -5.68 26.96
N LEU A 113 2.30 -4.57 26.49
CA LEU A 113 3.02 -3.37 26.06
C LEU A 113 2.97 -2.29 27.15
N PRO A 114 3.91 -1.31 27.13
CA PRO A 114 3.90 -0.20 28.08
C PRO A 114 2.59 0.60 28.04
N GLU A 115 2.13 1.06 29.21
CA GLU A 115 0.84 1.77 29.33
C GLU A 115 0.79 3.12 28.63
N ASN A 116 1.94 3.73 28.35
CA ASN A 116 2.06 5.03 27.69
C ASN A 116 2.03 4.98 26.16
N MET A 117 1.68 3.84 25.58
CA MET A 117 1.57 3.68 24.14
C MET A 117 0.14 3.90 23.67
N SER A 118 0.00 4.62 22.53
CA SER A 118 -1.27 4.84 21.83
C SER A 118 -1.21 4.28 20.39
N TYR A 119 -2.32 3.79 19.88
CA TYR A 119 -2.46 3.30 18.50
C TYR A 119 -3.81 3.69 17.90
#